data_f14d9b74c764bde32206171a6b304609
#
_entry.id   f14d9b74c764bde32206171a6b304609
#
_cell.length_a   1.000
_cell.length_b   1.000
_cell.length_c   1.000
_cell.angle_alpha   90.00
_cell.angle_beta   90.00
_cell.angle_gamma   90.00
#
_symmetry.space_group_name_H-M   'P 1'
#
loop_
_entity.id
_entity.type
_entity.pdbx_description
1 polymer ?
#
loop_
_entity_poly.entity_id
_entity_poly.type
_entity_poly.pdbx_seq_one_letter_code
_entity_poly.pdbx_strand_id
1 'polypeptide(L)'
;IAGKEAYLQGTVYCATKAAVDHLTKAMRMDLLPFGICVSAIAPGAAETEFSLVRFKGDSDQASAVYQGFTPLDAKDIADAVHFIVTRPPHVSIHDLVIMPAAQASATLFKKD
;
A
#
# COMPACT_ATOMS: atom_id res chain seq x y z
N ILE A 1 0.14 0.51 3.54
CA ILE A 1 0.56 1.28 4.72
C ILE A 1 0.52 0.46 6.02
N ALA A 2 -0.33 -0.56 6.10
CA ALA A 2 -0.44 -1.44 7.27
C ALA A 2 0.86 -2.20 7.64
N GLY A 3 1.77 -2.36 6.71
CA GLY A 3 3.10 -2.92 6.97
C GLY A 3 4.08 -1.94 7.62
N LYS A 4 3.76 -0.65 7.60
CA LYS A 4 4.59 0.43 8.14
C LYS A 4 4.03 1.03 9.43
N GLU A 5 2.74 0.85 9.66
CA GLU A 5 2.04 1.36 10.83
C GLU A 5 1.08 0.30 11.38
N ALA A 6 0.91 0.29 12.69
CA ALA A 6 -0.09 -0.53 13.36
C ALA A 6 -1.31 0.31 13.73
N TYR A 7 -2.49 -0.32 13.74
CA TYR A 7 -3.74 0.31 14.16
C TYR A 7 -4.65 -0.68 14.90
N LEU A 8 -5.64 -0.15 15.61
CA LEU A 8 -6.58 -0.94 16.39
C LEU A 8 -7.30 -1.97 15.51
N GLN A 9 -7.45 -3.18 16.04
CA GLN A 9 -8.08 -4.34 15.36
C GLN A 9 -7.31 -4.83 14.11
N GLY A 10 -6.11 -4.31 13.87
CA GLY A 10 -5.25 -4.69 12.76
C GLY A 10 -4.11 -5.63 13.13
N THR A 11 -4.07 -6.22 14.32
CA THR A 11 -2.92 -6.97 14.86
C THR A 11 -2.35 -7.98 13.87
N VAL A 12 -3.16 -8.92 13.40
CA VAL A 12 -2.70 -9.98 12.48
C VAL A 12 -2.42 -9.41 11.09
N TYR A 13 -3.32 -8.59 10.58
CA TYR A 13 -3.15 -7.99 9.26
C TYR A 13 -1.90 -7.11 9.17
N CYS A 14 -1.68 -6.23 10.13
CA CYS A 14 -0.48 -5.40 10.17
C CYS A 14 0.79 -6.24 10.32
N ALA A 15 0.76 -7.29 11.12
CA ALA A 15 1.89 -8.20 11.27
C ALA A 15 2.25 -8.90 9.95
N THR A 16 1.24 -9.39 9.20
CA THR A 16 1.48 -10.02 7.89
C THR A 16 2.06 -9.04 6.87
N LYS A 17 1.58 -7.80 6.86
CA LYS A 17 2.09 -6.75 5.95
C LYS A 17 3.48 -6.27 6.36
N ALA A 18 3.78 -6.19 7.64
CA ALA A 18 5.13 -5.91 8.13
C ALA A 18 6.12 -7.03 7.75
N ALA A 19 5.68 -8.29 7.79
CA ALA A 19 6.48 -9.42 7.32
C ALA A 19 6.81 -9.31 5.82
N VAL A 20 5.85 -8.93 4.98
CA VAL A 20 6.08 -8.69 3.54
C VAL A 20 7.08 -7.55 3.33
N ASP A 21 6.97 -6.45 4.09
CA ASP A 21 7.92 -5.33 4.00
C ASP A 21 9.34 -5.79 4.34
N HIS A 22 9.50 -6.58 5.39
CA HIS A 22 10.81 -7.11 5.79
C HIS A 22 11.36 -8.14 4.81
N LEU A 23 10.50 -9.04 4.30
CA LEU A 23 10.85 -10.01 3.25
C LEU A 23 11.36 -9.29 1.99
N THR A 24 10.71 -8.22 1.58
CA THR A 24 11.12 -7.41 0.43
C THR A 24 12.53 -6.84 0.61
N LYS A 25 12.88 -6.40 1.82
CA LYS A 25 14.24 -5.92 2.15
C LYS A 25 15.27 -7.03 2.05
N ALA A 26 14.97 -8.22 2.57
CA ALA A 26 15.86 -9.39 2.48
C ALA A 26 16.05 -9.84 1.03
N MET A 27 14.97 -9.96 0.26
CA MET A 27 15.03 -10.32 -1.16
C MET A 27 15.88 -9.34 -1.97
N ARG A 28 15.84 -8.06 -1.65
CA ARG A 28 16.68 -7.05 -2.32
C ARG A 28 18.16 -7.32 -2.13
N MET A 29 18.55 -7.77 -0.94
CA MET A 29 19.93 -8.14 -0.64
C MET A 29 20.33 -9.44 -1.35
N ASP A 30 19.49 -10.45 -1.29
CA ASP A 30 19.75 -11.78 -1.87
C ASP A 30 19.82 -11.72 -3.41
N LEU A 31 19.04 -10.86 -4.03
CA LEU A 31 18.93 -10.76 -5.50
C LEU A 31 19.86 -9.73 -6.13
N LEU A 32 20.53 -8.91 -5.32
CA LEU A 32 21.49 -7.92 -5.80
C LEU A 32 22.59 -8.51 -6.69
N PRO A 33 23.20 -9.68 -6.36
CA PRO A 33 24.24 -10.26 -7.23
C PRO A 33 23.75 -10.65 -8.62
N PHE A 34 22.43 -10.77 -8.81
CA PHE A 34 21.82 -11.13 -10.09
C PHE A 34 21.32 -9.91 -10.88
N GLY A 35 21.60 -8.70 -10.38
CA GLY A 35 21.13 -7.46 -11.02
C GLY A 35 19.63 -7.24 -10.98
N ILE A 36 18.93 -7.86 -10.01
CA ILE A 36 17.47 -7.77 -9.88
C ILE A 36 17.12 -6.67 -8.87
N CYS A 37 16.32 -5.71 -9.31
CA CYS A 37 15.74 -4.68 -8.44
C CYS A 37 14.45 -5.20 -7.79
N VAL A 38 14.34 -5.00 -6.48
CA VAL A 38 13.14 -5.37 -5.71
C VAL A 38 12.57 -4.13 -5.04
N SER A 39 11.34 -3.81 -5.38
CA SER A 39 10.64 -2.61 -4.92
C SER A 39 9.36 -2.98 -4.17
N ALA A 40 8.94 -2.11 -3.26
CA ALA A 40 7.68 -2.23 -2.56
C ALA A 40 6.83 -0.97 -2.78
N ILE A 41 5.52 -1.16 -2.93
CA ILE A 41 4.54 -0.08 -2.88
C ILE A 41 3.65 -0.29 -1.67
N ALA A 42 3.47 0.76 -0.89
CA ALA A 42 2.62 0.76 0.29
C ALA A 42 1.48 1.78 0.11
N PRO A 43 0.33 1.36 -0.45
CA PRO A 43 -0.82 2.24 -0.61
C PRO A 43 -1.52 2.54 0.72
N GLY A 44 -2.07 3.75 0.82
CA GLY A 44 -3.11 4.08 1.78
C GLY A 44 -4.48 3.55 1.36
N ALA A 45 -5.53 4.29 1.71
CA ALA A 45 -6.90 3.90 1.38
C ALA A 45 -7.14 3.95 -0.14
N ALA A 46 -7.29 2.78 -0.74
CA ALA A 46 -7.60 2.60 -2.16
C ALA A 46 -8.95 1.93 -2.31
N GLU A 47 -9.84 2.53 -3.09
CA GLU A 47 -11.17 1.98 -3.35
C GLU A 47 -11.06 0.84 -4.37
N THR A 48 -11.22 -0.36 -3.88
CA THR A 48 -11.16 -1.61 -4.64
C THR A 48 -12.16 -2.61 -4.04
N GLU A 49 -12.28 -3.78 -4.62
CA GLU A 49 -13.07 -4.88 -4.06
C GLU A 49 -12.54 -5.38 -2.70
N PHE A 50 -11.37 -4.94 -2.27
CA PHE A 50 -10.76 -5.36 -1.01
C PHE A 50 -11.68 -5.12 0.20
N SER A 51 -12.32 -3.96 0.28
CA SER A 51 -13.24 -3.66 1.38
C SER A 51 -14.49 -4.53 1.34
N LEU A 52 -15.01 -4.85 0.14
CA LEU A 52 -16.13 -5.79 0.00
C LEU A 52 -15.75 -7.19 0.51
N VAL A 53 -14.58 -7.68 0.13
CA VAL A 53 -14.07 -8.98 0.60
C VAL A 53 -13.85 -8.97 2.11
N ARG A 54 -13.23 -7.92 2.64
CA ARG A 54 -12.96 -7.74 4.06
C ARG A 54 -14.23 -7.77 4.90
N PHE A 55 -15.30 -7.13 4.44
CA PHE A 55 -16.60 -7.06 5.13
C PHE A 55 -17.58 -8.13 4.63
N LYS A 56 -17.10 -9.21 4.01
CA LYS A 56 -17.89 -10.38 3.59
C LYS A 56 -19.09 -10.01 2.70
N GLY A 57 -18.92 -9.02 1.83
CA GLY A 57 -19.96 -8.56 0.90
C GLY A 57 -20.89 -7.48 1.46
N ASP A 58 -20.67 -6.99 2.67
CA ASP A 58 -21.42 -5.84 3.21
C ASP A 58 -20.96 -4.56 2.50
N SER A 59 -21.75 -4.14 1.50
CA SER A 59 -21.46 -2.96 0.69
C SER A 59 -21.56 -1.65 1.46
N ASP A 60 -22.41 -1.59 2.48
CA ASP A 60 -22.61 -0.38 3.29
C ASP A 60 -21.39 -0.13 4.18
N GLN A 61 -20.86 -1.16 4.83
CA GLN A 61 -19.61 -1.08 5.58
C GLN A 61 -18.42 -0.79 4.67
N ALA A 62 -18.34 -1.42 3.49
CA ALA A 62 -17.28 -1.19 2.53
C ALA A 62 -17.27 0.26 2.03
N SER A 63 -18.44 0.82 1.71
CA SER A 63 -18.58 2.20 1.25
C SER A 63 -18.30 3.22 2.34
N ALA A 64 -18.67 2.91 3.60
CA ALA A 64 -18.45 3.79 4.75
C ALA A 64 -16.97 4.11 5.00
N VAL A 65 -16.05 3.20 4.59
CA VAL A 65 -14.60 3.41 4.72
C VAL A 65 -14.15 4.65 3.94
N TYR A 66 -14.75 4.90 2.78
CA TYR A 66 -14.33 5.94 1.83
C TYR A 66 -15.16 7.23 1.90
N GLN A 67 -16.10 7.33 2.85
CA GLN A 67 -16.92 8.54 2.99
C GLN A 67 -16.11 9.74 3.45
N GLY A 68 -16.38 10.89 2.83
CA GLY A 68 -15.83 12.19 3.21
C GLY A 68 -14.44 12.50 2.66
N PHE A 69 -13.90 11.67 1.76
CA PHE A 69 -12.64 11.96 1.06
C PHE A 69 -12.55 11.19 -0.25
N THR A 70 -11.64 11.59 -1.13
CA THR A 70 -11.35 10.86 -2.37
C THR A 70 -10.25 9.84 -2.11
N PRO A 71 -10.54 8.53 -2.14
CA PRO A 71 -9.54 7.47 -2.01
C PRO A 71 -8.66 7.38 -3.27
N LEU A 72 -7.57 6.61 -3.19
CA LEU A 72 -6.85 6.17 -4.37
C LEU A 72 -7.71 5.18 -5.16
N ASP A 73 -7.48 5.12 -6.46
CA ASP A 73 -7.98 4.04 -7.31
C ASP A 73 -6.86 3.12 -7.80
N ALA A 74 -7.22 2.05 -8.50
CA ALA A 74 -6.24 1.09 -9.01
C ALA A 74 -5.27 1.72 -10.03
N LYS A 75 -5.72 2.76 -10.75
CA LYS A 75 -4.89 3.46 -11.73
C LYS A 75 -3.78 4.26 -11.06
N ASP A 76 -4.07 4.91 -9.93
CA ASP A 76 -3.04 5.62 -9.16
C ASP A 76 -1.90 4.68 -8.76
N ILE A 77 -2.24 3.47 -8.33
CA ILE A 77 -1.24 2.46 -7.96
C ILE A 77 -0.48 1.97 -9.20
N ALA A 78 -1.18 1.72 -10.31
CA ALA A 78 -0.56 1.28 -11.56
C ALA A 78 0.42 2.32 -12.11
N ASP A 79 0.09 3.60 -12.03
CA ASP A 79 0.97 4.69 -12.45
C ASP A 79 2.24 4.74 -11.58
N ALA A 80 2.12 4.50 -10.27
CA ALA A 80 3.27 4.41 -9.38
C ALA A 80 4.15 3.19 -9.70
N VAL A 81 3.57 2.03 -10.02
CA VAL A 81 4.30 0.84 -10.48
C VAL A 81 5.05 1.15 -11.78
N HIS A 82 4.36 1.75 -12.74
CA HIS A 82 4.96 2.14 -14.02
C HIS A 82 6.15 3.08 -13.82
N PHE A 83 6.03 4.08 -12.95
CA PHE A 83 7.12 4.96 -12.60
C PHE A 83 8.34 4.21 -12.07
N ILE A 84 8.14 3.26 -11.17
CA ILE A 84 9.23 2.48 -10.58
C ILE A 84 9.97 1.64 -11.64
N VAL A 85 9.23 0.91 -12.47
CA VAL A 85 9.81 -0.05 -13.42
C VAL A 85 10.39 0.59 -14.68
N THR A 86 10.09 1.86 -14.92
CA THR A 86 10.62 2.62 -16.09
C THR A 86 11.82 3.50 -15.74
N ARG A 87 12.40 3.37 -14.56
CA ARG A 87 13.62 4.12 -14.22
C ARG A 87 14.81 3.63 -15.03
N PRO A 88 15.83 4.49 -15.25
CA PRO A 88 17.08 4.07 -15.87
C PRO A 88 17.72 2.87 -15.13
N PRO A 89 18.49 2.01 -15.80
CA PRO A 89 19.02 0.77 -15.22
C PRO A 89 19.85 0.94 -13.93
N HIS A 90 20.44 2.11 -13.71
CA HIS A 90 21.24 2.41 -12.52
C HIS A 90 20.41 2.98 -11.35
N VAL A 91 19.08 3.14 -11.53
CA VAL A 91 18.17 3.70 -10.52
C VAL A 91 17.27 2.60 -9.99
N SER A 92 17.25 2.42 -8.68
CA SER A 92 16.35 1.51 -7.99
C SER A 92 15.53 2.29 -6.95
N ILE A 93 14.21 2.28 -7.08
CA ILE A 93 13.31 2.83 -6.07
C ILE A 93 12.92 1.69 -5.14
N HIS A 94 13.38 1.76 -3.91
CA HIS A 94 13.24 0.65 -2.96
C HIS A 94 11.86 0.57 -2.33
N ASP A 95 11.28 1.72 -2.03
CA ASP A 95 10.05 1.80 -1.25
C ASP A 95 9.28 3.06 -1.63
N LEU A 96 8.00 2.91 -1.91
CA LEU A 96 7.14 4.02 -2.27
C LEU A 96 5.84 3.94 -1.49
N VAL A 97 5.59 4.95 -0.68
CA VAL A 97 4.30 5.14 0.01
C VAL A 97 3.45 6.08 -0.82
N ILE A 98 2.23 5.67 -1.16
CA ILE A 98 1.26 6.48 -1.90
C ILE A 98 -0.04 6.56 -1.10
N MET A 99 -0.47 7.77 -0.79
CA MET A 99 -1.59 8.03 0.08
C MET A 99 -2.59 8.96 -0.60
N PRO A 100 -3.90 8.85 -0.32
CA PRO A 100 -4.83 9.93 -0.62
C PRO A 100 -4.33 11.23 0.00
N ALA A 101 -4.50 12.36 -0.68
CA ALA A 101 -4.09 13.66 -0.15
C ALA A 101 -4.76 13.99 1.21
N ALA A 102 -5.92 13.40 1.47
CA ALA A 102 -6.66 13.54 2.71
C ALA A 102 -6.23 12.58 3.83
N GLN A 103 -5.25 11.70 3.59
CA GLN A 103 -4.81 10.69 4.56
C GLN A 103 -3.36 10.96 4.97
N ALA A 104 -3.12 11.18 6.26
CA ALA A 104 -1.77 11.43 6.80
C ALA A 104 -1.15 10.20 7.46
N SER A 105 -1.96 9.26 7.96
CA SER A 105 -1.51 8.01 8.57
C SER A 105 -2.55 6.92 8.37
N ALA A 106 -2.31 5.71 8.89
CA ALA A 106 -3.28 4.62 8.81
C ALA A 106 -4.66 4.98 9.40
N THR A 107 -4.71 5.93 10.33
CA THR A 107 -5.94 6.29 11.07
C THR A 107 -6.30 7.77 11.02
N LEU A 108 -5.42 8.62 10.52
CA LEU A 108 -5.66 10.07 10.49
C LEU A 108 -6.06 10.54 9.09
N PHE A 109 -7.30 10.97 8.98
CA PHE A 109 -7.91 11.48 7.75
C PHE A 109 -8.51 12.87 7.96
N LYS A 110 -8.41 13.72 6.94
CA LYS A 110 -9.27 14.89 6.80
C LYS A 110 -10.51 14.47 6.04
N LYS A 111 -11.64 14.45 6.71
CA LYS A 111 -12.95 14.12 6.13
C LYS A 111 -13.83 15.36 6.14
N ASP A 112 -14.57 15.55 5.09
CA ASP A 112 -15.55 16.62 4.95
C ASP A 112 -16.95 16.15 5.43
#